data_d8c37a7ef5b4879ca1439a904ca7c3e6
#
_entry.id   d8c37a7ef5b4879ca1439a904ca7c3e6
#
_cell.length_a   1.000
_cell.length_b   1.000
_cell.length_c   1.000
_cell.angle_alpha   90.00
_cell.angle_beta   90.00
_cell.angle_gamma   90.00
#
_symmetry.space_group_name_H-M   'P 1'
#
loop_
_entity.id
_entity.type
_entity.pdbx_description
1 polymer ?
#
loop_
_entity_poly.entity_id
_entity_poly.type
_entity_poly.pdbx_seq_one_letter_code
_entity_poly.pdbx_strand_id
1 'polypeptide(L)'
;MIVIHHNPDCGTSRNVLAIIKASGAEPVVIEYLKAGWTRPQLLGLFAAAGLTPRAALRETKSPAAELGLLAPGVDDDTILNAMLEAPVLVNRPIVCSPKGVGLCRPSEAVLDLLDRLPPGPLHKEDGALLIDAEGRRVG
;
A
#
# COMPACT_ATOMS: atom_id res chain seq x y z
N MET A 1 14.75 -2.62 -7.84
CA MET A 1 14.22 -3.36 -6.68
C MET A 1 12.82 -2.84 -6.34
N ILE A 2 11.93 -3.73 -6.02
CA ILE A 2 10.58 -3.37 -5.57
C ILE A 2 10.41 -3.83 -4.13
N VAL A 3 9.90 -2.95 -3.28
CA VAL A 3 9.59 -3.26 -1.87
C VAL A 3 8.09 -3.06 -1.66
N ILE A 4 7.43 -4.03 -1.06
CA ILE A 4 6.04 -3.91 -0.65
C ILE A 4 5.93 -4.00 0.86
N HIS A 5 5.31 -2.98 1.47
CA HIS A 5 4.92 -3.00 2.89
C HIS A 5 3.55 -3.66 2.94
N HIS A 6 3.54 -4.92 3.31
CA HIS A 6 2.47 -5.88 3.05
C HIS A 6 1.69 -6.25 4.30
N ASN A 7 0.38 -6.40 4.13
CA ASN A 7 -0.51 -7.01 5.12
C ASN A 7 -1.14 -8.26 4.49
N PRO A 8 -0.75 -9.48 4.93
CA PRO A 8 -1.25 -10.72 4.33
C PRO A 8 -2.76 -10.94 4.57
N ASP A 9 -3.34 -10.27 5.55
CA ASP A 9 -4.77 -10.36 5.85
C ASP A 9 -5.63 -9.39 5.02
N CYS A 10 -5.00 -8.55 4.21
CA CYS A 10 -5.69 -7.57 3.38
C CYS A 10 -5.77 -8.04 1.92
N GLY A 11 -7.00 -8.16 1.38
CA GLY A 11 -7.20 -8.60 -0.01
C GLY A 11 -6.53 -7.68 -1.03
N THR A 12 -6.61 -6.36 -0.83
CA THR A 12 -5.94 -5.40 -1.71
C THR A 12 -4.42 -5.61 -1.70
N SER A 13 -3.84 -5.82 -0.52
CA SER A 13 -2.40 -6.06 -0.39
C SER A 13 -1.98 -7.37 -1.06
N ARG A 14 -2.77 -8.44 -0.92
CA ARG A 14 -2.53 -9.71 -1.61
C ARG A 14 -2.61 -9.55 -3.12
N ASN A 15 -3.60 -8.81 -3.62
CA ASN A 15 -3.74 -8.53 -5.05
C ASN A 15 -2.51 -7.78 -5.59
N VAL A 16 -2.05 -6.76 -4.87
CA VAL A 16 -0.87 -5.98 -5.28
C VAL A 16 0.36 -6.87 -5.34
N LEU A 17 0.58 -7.71 -4.33
CA LEU A 17 1.71 -8.64 -4.32
C LEU A 17 1.66 -9.60 -5.51
N ALA A 18 0.48 -10.13 -5.82
CA ALA A 18 0.29 -11.03 -6.97
C ALA A 18 0.56 -10.32 -8.30
N ILE A 19 0.15 -9.07 -8.44
CA ILE A 19 0.42 -8.26 -9.64
C ILE A 19 1.91 -8.06 -9.83
N ILE A 20 2.64 -7.70 -8.77
CA ILE A 20 4.09 -7.50 -8.83
C ILE A 20 4.78 -8.78 -9.30
N LYS A 21 4.43 -9.92 -8.69
CA LYS A 21 5.02 -11.22 -9.06
C LYS A 21 4.67 -11.61 -10.50
N ALA A 22 3.44 -11.35 -10.93
CA ALA A 22 3.01 -11.66 -12.30
C ALA A 22 3.78 -10.84 -13.34
N SER A 23 4.28 -9.66 -12.98
CA SER A 23 5.11 -8.85 -13.88
C SER A 23 6.52 -9.41 -14.08
N GLY A 24 6.89 -10.45 -13.33
CA GLY A 24 8.22 -11.07 -13.36
C GLY A 24 9.18 -10.54 -12.31
N ALA A 25 8.76 -9.55 -11.52
CA ALA A 25 9.60 -9.00 -10.45
C ALA A 25 9.53 -9.87 -9.19
N GLU A 26 10.65 -9.94 -8.45
CA GLU A 26 10.70 -10.54 -7.12
C GLU A 26 10.76 -9.41 -6.09
N PRO A 27 9.66 -9.08 -5.42
CA PRO A 27 9.66 -7.99 -4.46
C PRO A 27 10.27 -8.40 -3.13
N VAL A 28 10.83 -7.42 -2.43
CA VAL A 28 11.11 -7.55 -1.00
C VAL A 28 9.79 -7.32 -0.26
N VAL A 29 9.35 -8.29 0.52
CA VAL A 29 8.09 -8.23 1.27
C VAL A 29 8.40 -7.89 2.72
N ILE A 30 7.89 -6.76 3.19
CA ILE A 30 8.01 -6.35 4.59
C ILE A 30 6.61 -6.42 5.22
N GLU A 31 6.43 -7.34 6.16
CA GLU A 31 5.18 -7.43 6.93
C GLU A 31 5.24 -6.42 8.08
N TYR A 32 4.78 -5.21 7.83
CA TYR A 32 4.93 -4.09 8.74
C TYR A 32 4.19 -4.27 10.08
N LEU A 33 3.18 -5.12 10.13
CA LEU A 33 2.49 -5.42 11.39
C LEU A 33 3.41 -6.13 12.38
N LYS A 34 4.38 -6.90 11.87
CA LYS A 34 5.39 -7.60 12.68
C LYS A 34 6.65 -6.76 12.87
N ALA A 35 7.12 -6.15 11.78
CA ALA A 35 8.36 -5.37 11.79
C ALA A 35 8.21 -4.03 12.50
N GLY A 36 6.99 -3.47 12.51
CA GLY A 36 6.75 -2.12 13.01
C GLY A 36 7.27 -1.05 12.05
N TRP A 37 7.11 0.21 12.47
CA TRP A 37 7.54 1.38 11.72
C TRP A 37 8.53 2.19 12.55
N THR A 38 9.45 2.86 11.89
CA THR A 38 10.25 3.92 12.49
C THR A 38 9.76 5.28 11.99
N ARG A 39 9.99 6.34 12.77
CA ARG A 39 9.58 7.69 12.37
C ARG A 39 10.23 8.13 11.06
N PRO A 40 11.57 7.99 10.87
CA PRO A 40 12.19 8.35 9.58
C PRO A 40 11.63 7.57 8.40
N GLN A 41 11.31 6.29 8.60
CA GLN A 41 10.73 5.43 7.56
C GLN A 41 9.38 5.97 7.10
N LEU A 42 8.47 6.26 8.03
CA LEU A 42 7.14 6.79 7.68
C LEU A 42 7.24 8.17 7.03
N LEU A 43 8.08 9.05 7.58
CA LEU A 43 8.27 10.39 7.00
C LEU A 43 8.78 10.31 5.56
N GLY A 44 9.75 9.44 5.32
CA GLY A 44 10.30 9.25 3.97
C GLY A 44 9.28 8.66 2.99
N LEU A 45 8.55 7.63 3.40
CA LEU A 45 7.53 7.00 2.57
C LEU A 45 6.41 7.98 2.22
N PHE A 46 5.91 8.72 3.21
CA PHE A 46 4.82 9.67 2.98
C PHE A 46 5.27 10.82 2.10
N ALA A 47 6.46 11.36 2.33
CA ALA A 47 7.01 12.42 1.47
C ALA A 47 7.14 11.95 0.02
N ALA A 48 7.69 10.75 -0.20
CA ALA A 48 7.89 10.20 -1.54
C ALA A 48 6.57 9.88 -2.23
N ALA A 49 5.55 9.48 -1.48
CA ALA A 49 4.23 9.15 -2.02
C ALA A 49 3.30 10.37 -2.13
N GLY A 50 3.72 11.53 -1.65
CA GLY A 50 2.86 12.71 -1.64
C GLY A 50 1.69 12.61 -0.65
N LEU A 51 1.90 11.90 0.47
CA LEU A 51 0.87 11.66 1.48
C LEU A 51 1.17 12.42 2.77
N THR A 52 0.10 12.91 3.41
CA THR A 52 0.15 13.31 4.81
C THR A 52 -0.15 12.10 5.70
N PRO A 53 0.22 12.12 6.99
CA PRO A 53 -0.22 11.08 7.91
C PRO A 53 -1.74 10.86 7.90
N ARG A 54 -2.52 11.94 7.84
CA ARG A 54 -3.98 11.83 7.77
C ARG A 54 -4.44 11.10 6.49
N ALA A 55 -3.84 11.41 5.34
CA ALA A 55 -4.19 10.76 4.08
C ALA A 55 -3.81 9.28 4.07
N ALA A 56 -2.77 8.90 4.83
CA ALA A 56 -2.30 7.52 4.93
C ALA A 56 -2.94 6.74 6.08
N LEU A 57 -3.86 7.35 6.82
CA LEU A 57 -4.48 6.72 7.99
C LEU A 57 -5.53 5.69 7.55
N ARG A 58 -5.42 4.48 8.13
CA ARG A 58 -6.44 3.44 7.98
C ARG A 58 -7.60 3.74 8.93
N GLU A 59 -8.70 4.24 8.39
CA GLU A 59 -9.83 4.71 9.19
C GLU A 59 -10.72 3.57 9.70
N THR A 60 -10.82 2.48 8.95
CA THR A 60 -11.70 1.35 9.28
C THR A 60 -10.89 0.10 9.62
N LYS A 61 -11.47 -0.78 10.42
CA LYS A 61 -10.84 -2.03 10.87
C LYS A 61 -9.48 -1.76 11.52
N SER A 62 -9.41 -0.66 12.27
CA SER A 62 -8.23 -0.20 12.99
C SER A 62 -8.70 0.56 14.23
N PRO A 63 -7.80 0.84 15.20
CA PRO A 63 -8.18 1.60 16.38
C PRO A 63 -8.30 3.12 16.15
N ALA A 64 -8.28 3.60 14.90
CA ALA A 64 -8.29 5.04 14.60
C ALA A 64 -9.45 5.79 15.27
N ALA A 65 -10.68 5.26 15.16
CA ALA A 65 -11.85 5.90 15.77
C ALA A 65 -11.78 5.88 17.28
N GLU A 66 -11.38 4.76 17.89
CA GLU A 66 -11.26 4.61 19.34
C GLU A 66 -10.20 5.54 19.94
N LEU A 67 -9.14 5.78 19.19
CA LEU A 67 -8.06 6.69 19.60
C LEU A 67 -8.37 8.15 19.31
N GLY A 68 -9.55 8.46 18.74
CA GLY A 68 -9.95 9.83 18.44
C GLY A 68 -9.23 10.45 17.26
N LEU A 69 -8.58 9.66 16.42
CA LEU A 69 -7.76 10.17 15.32
C LEU A 69 -8.57 10.69 14.15
N LEU A 70 -9.85 10.33 14.06
CA LEU A 70 -10.74 10.76 12.97
C LEU A 70 -11.27 12.16 13.16
N ALA A 71 -11.08 12.77 14.33
CA ALA A 71 -11.55 14.12 14.61
C ALA A 71 -10.81 15.14 13.74
N PRO A 72 -11.50 16.16 13.19
CA PRO A 72 -10.88 17.10 12.24
C PRO A 72 -9.71 17.90 12.79
N GLY A 73 -9.68 18.13 14.11
CA GLY A 73 -8.64 18.93 14.75
C GLY A 73 -7.36 18.18 15.12
N VAL A 74 -7.31 16.86 14.86
CA VAL A 74 -6.11 16.06 15.18
C VAL A 74 -5.02 16.36 14.16
N ASP A 75 -3.82 16.76 14.65
CA ASP A 75 -2.72 17.12 13.77
C ASP A 75 -1.95 15.91 13.25
N ASP A 76 -1.12 16.15 12.23
CA ASP A 76 -0.36 15.08 11.56
C ASP A 76 0.66 14.42 12.49
N ASP A 77 1.27 15.17 13.39
CA ASP A 77 2.23 14.62 14.35
C ASP A 77 1.56 13.63 15.33
N THR A 78 0.37 13.96 15.79
CA THR A 78 -0.40 13.05 16.66
C THR A 78 -0.73 11.75 15.94
N ILE A 79 -1.15 11.85 14.68
CA ILE A 79 -1.46 10.67 13.85
C ILE A 79 -0.19 9.84 13.63
N LEU A 80 0.92 10.49 13.28
CA LEU A 80 2.18 9.81 13.03
C LEU A 80 2.66 9.06 14.28
N ASN A 81 2.61 9.69 15.44
CA ASN A 81 3.00 9.05 16.70
C ASN A 81 2.12 7.83 17.00
N ALA A 82 0.82 7.92 16.72
CA ALA A 82 -0.09 6.79 16.89
C ALA A 82 0.26 5.63 15.94
N MET A 83 0.66 5.93 14.71
CA MET A 83 1.09 4.93 13.73
C MET A 83 2.34 4.18 14.18
N LEU A 84 3.26 4.86 14.86
CA LEU A 84 4.47 4.24 15.39
C LEU A 84 4.14 3.25 16.51
N GLU A 85 3.13 3.54 17.33
CA GLU A 85 2.70 2.66 18.40
C GLU A 85 1.79 1.54 17.91
N ALA A 86 0.96 1.82 16.93
CA ALA A 86 0.00 0.87 16.36
C ALA A 86 0.19 0.80 14.83
N PRO A 87 1.08 -0.09 14.34
CA PRO A 87 1.41 -0.17 12.92
C PRO A 87 0.20 -0.37 11.99
N VAL A 88 -0.86 -1.01 12.47
CA VAL A 88 -2.10 -1.23 11.71
C VAL A 88 -2.78 0.07 11.27
N LEU A 89 -2.46 1.19 11.90
CA LEU A 89 -3.01 2.49 11.55
C LEU A 89 -2.53 3.02 10.20
N VAL A 90 -1.43 2.49 9.67
CA VAL A 90 -0.94 2.88 8.34
C VAL A 90 -1.73 2.11 7.28
N ASN A 91 -2.31 2.83 6.34
CA ASN A 91 -3.05 2.23 5.23
C ASN A 91 -2.10 1.44 4.32
N ARG A 92 -2.62 0.49 3.55
CA ARG A 92 -1.81 -0.55 2.90
C ARG A 92 -2.35 -0.94 1.53
N PRO A 93 -1.48 -1.50 0.66
CA PRO A 93 -0.04 -1.60 0.81
C PRO A 93 0.67 -0.34 0.30
N ILE A 94 1.83 -0.06 0.88
CA ILE A 94 2.73 0.96 0.33
C ILE A 94 3.82 0.22 -0.45
N VAL A 95 4.03 0.63 -1.69
CA VAL A 95 4.98 0.00 -2.61
C VAL A 95 6.02 1.02 -3.03
N CYS A 96 7.28 0.62 -3.00
CA CYS A 96 8.42 1.40 -3.48
C CYS A 96 9.02 0.70 -4.70
N SER A 97 9.29 1.46 -5.75
CA SER A 97 9.98 1.00 -6.94
C SER A 97 10.91 2.10 -7.45
N PRO A 98 11.77 1.82 -8.46
CA PRO A 98 12.54 2.89 -9.09
C PRO A 98 11.70 4.01 -9.69
N LYS A 99 10.42 3.75 -9.97
CA LYS A 99 9.50 4.76 -10.51
C LYS A 99 8.87 5.65 -9.44
N GLY A 100 8.93 5.26 -8.17
CA GLY A 100 8.37 6.05 -7.09
C GLY A 100 7.80 5.23 -5.95
N VAL A 101 7.01 5.90 -5.11
CA VAL A 101 6.35 5.31 -3.94
C VAL A 101 4.87 5.61 -4.01
N GLY A 102 4.02 4.62 -3.71
CA GLY A 102 2.59 4.82 -3.71
C GLY A 102 1.84 3.93 -2.74
N LEU A 103 0.74 4.45 -2.23
CA LEU A 103 -0.28 3.66 -1.55
C LEU A 103 -1.17 3.06 -2.63
N CYS A 104 -1.06 1.74 -2.83
CA CYS A 104 -1.70 1.07 -3.96
C CYS A 104 -3.11 0.61 -3.59
N ARG A 105 -4.00 1.55 -3.50
CA ARG A 105 -5.44 1.35 -3.31
C ARG A 105 -6.18 2.28 -4.28
N PRO A 106 -6.88 1.73 -5.29
CA PRO A 106 -7.07 0.29 -5.58
C PRO A 106 -5.79 -0.42 -6.05
N SER A 107 -5.84 -1.75 -6.11
CA SER A 107 -4.68 -2.60 -6.45
C SER A 107 -4.03 -2.21 -7.77
N GLU A 108 -4.82 -1.79 -8.76
CA GLU A 108 -4.37 -1.38 -10.09
C GLU A 108 -3.35 -0.24 -10.05
N ALA A 109 -3.35 0.55 -8.99
CA ALA A 109 -2.40 1.65 -8.85
C ALA A 109 -0.94 1.18 -8.91
N VAL A 110 -0.66 -0.07 -8.53
CA VAL A 110 0.70 -0.61 -8.58
C VAL A 110 1.23 -0.70 -10.01
N LEU A 111 0.37 -0.81 -11.00
CA LEU A 111 0.79 -0.92 -12.40
C LEU A 111 1.64 0.28 -12.84
N ASP A 112 1.40 1.45 -12.29
CA ASP A 112 2.16 2.67 -12.58
C ASP A 112 3.57 2.64 -11.98
N LEU A 113 3.84 1.73 -11.04
CA LEU A 113 5.14 1.58 -10.37
C LEU A 113 5.98 0.45 -10.98
N LEU A 114 5.46 -0.30 -11.94
CA LEU A 114 6.13 -1.43 -12.57
C LEU A 114 6.82 -1.02 -13.87
N ASP A 115 7.96 -1.67 -14.17
CA ASP A 115 8.70 -1.45 -15.43
C ASP A 115 7.93 -1.99 -16.63
N ARG A 116 7.17 -3.06 -16.41
CA ARG A 116 6.37 -3.72 -17.45
C ARG A 116 5.05 -4.19 -16.86
N LEU A 117 4.02 -4.21 -17.70
CA LEU A 117 2.74 -4.79 -17.30
C LEU A 117 2.86 -6.32 -17.21
N PRO A 118 2.16 -6.96 -16.26
CA PRO A 118 2.04 -8.41 -16.26
C PRO A 118 1.40 -8.91 -17.56
N PRO A 119 1.72 -10.13 -18.01
CA PRO A 119 0.99 -10.72 -19.12
C PRO A 119 -0.47 -10.98 -18.75
N GLY A 120 -1.36 -10.88 -19.71
CA GLY A 120 -2.76 -11.18 -19.51
C GLY A 120 -3.15 -12.58 -19.94
N PRO A 121 -4.34 -13.04 -19.57
CA PRO A 121 -5.25 -12.31 -18.69
C PRO A 121 -4.83 -12.41 -17.21
N LEU A 122 -5.08 -11.36 -16.45
CA LEU A 122 -4.79 -11.32 -15.01
C LEU A 122 -6.01 -10.79 -14.27
N HIS A 123 -6.41 -11.49 -13.21
CA HIS A 123 -7.57 -11.16 -12.40
C HIS A 123 -7.19 -10.90 -10.95
N LYS A 124 -8.00 -10.10 -10.26
CA LYS A 124 -7.97 -9.98 -8.81
C LYS A 124 -8.58 -11.24 -8.17
N GLU A 125 -8.41 -11.38 -6.85
CA GLU A 125 -9.01 -12.49 -6.09
C GLU A 125 -10.53 -12.58 -6.25
N ASP A 126 -11.21 -11.43 -6.40
CA ASP A 126 -12.66 -11.37 -6.58
C ASP A 126 -13.12 -11.68 -8.01
N GLY A 127 -12.18 -11.97 -8.91
CA GLY A 127 -12.46 -12.28 -10.30
C GLY A 127 -12.44 -11.08 -11.25
N ALA A 128 -12.30 -9.86 -10.73
CA ALA A 128 -12.23 -8.65 -11.57
C ALA A 128 -10.99 -8.68 -12.47
N LEU A 129 -11.20 -8.40 -13.75
CA LEU A 129 -10.11 -8.41 -14.74
C LEU A 129 -9.24 -7.16 -14.60
N LEU A 130 -7.91 -7.36 -14.52
CA LEU A 130 -6.91 -6.30 -14.44
C LEU A 130 -6.19 -6.08 -15.77
N ILE A 131 -5.76 -7.18 -16.39
CA ILE A 131 -5.07 -7.21 -17.67
C ILE A 131 -5.86 -8.15 -18.58
N ASP A 132 -6.19 -7.70 -19.77
CA ASP A 132 -6.95 -8.51 -20.72
C ASP A 132 -6.07 -9.55 -21.42
N ALA A 133 -6.69 -10.41 -22.24
CA ALA A 133 -5.97 -11.48 -22.93
C ALA A 133 -4.92 -10.95 -23.91
N GLU A 134 -5.03 -9.70 -24.35
CA GLU A 134 -4.07 -9.04 -25.23
C GLU A 134 -2.96 -8.31 -24.45
N GLY A 135 -2.95 -8.39 -23.13
CA GLY A 135 -1.93 -7.78 -22.30
C GLY A 135 -2.14 -6.29 -22.00
N ARG A 136 -3.36 -5.79 -22.17
CA ARG A 136 -3.70 -4.38 -21.92
C ARG A 136 -4.40 -4.19 -20.58
N ARG A 137 -4.14 -3.03 -19.96
CA ARG A 137 -4.86 -2.65 -18.74
C ARG A 137 -6.35 -2.50 -19.01
N VAL A 138 -7.16 -2.96 -18.05
CA VAL A 138 -8.61 -2.83 -18.09
C VAL A 138 -9.03 -1.65 -17.20
N GLY A 139 -9.92 -0.86 -17.70
CA GLY A 139 -10.47 0.30 -17.02
C GLY A 139 -9.76 1.60 -17.34
#